data_c1dc51abd0c28c5adc3d0ba8bb95fa12
#
_entry.id   c1dc51abd0c28c5adc3d0ba8bb95fa12
#
_cell.length_a   1.000
_cell.length_b   1.000
_cell.length_c   1.000
_cell.angle_alpha   90.00
_cell.angle_beta   90.00
_cell.angle_gamma   90.00
#
_symmetry.space_group_name_H-M   'P 1'
#
loop_
_entity.id
_entity.type
_entity.pdbx_description
1 polymer ?
#
loop_
_entity_poly.entity_id
_entity_poly.type
_entity_poly.pdbx_seq_one_letter_code
_entity_poly.pdbx_strand_id
1 'polypeptide(L)'
;MKKWMLWVLLIGLANVAFASQQWNDFSENVTPQNVHVFAKDLGGIIGSGTYTTGRILGWGGFQIGPRGSIVFKMSQGQGADEATRNHTALGDRDEVGAVFYPWLQADIGLPFRIDGFIRAGSYEGMTIAGGGLRWGITRPSETLGALQPMLVVAAHSASARDFSATHYNASLVLSMKFKYFVPYIGGGVDYTTLHINGADHYTEMEGTNDYATTARGTLGFNFKLPSYMDLSLAAHYAHYGLGGEASLTVRF
;
A
#
# COMPACT_ATOMS: atom_id res chain seq x y z
N MET A 1 2.40 -2.06 30.91
CA MET A 1 2.93 -2.61 29.64
C MET A 1 4.27 -3.29 29.92
N LYS A 2 4.44 -4.57 29.58
CA LYS A 2 5.70 -5.29 29.83
C LYS A 2 6.75 -4.77 28.87
N LYS A 3 7.90 -4.34 29.37
CA LYS A 3 9.02 -3.73 28.62
C LYS A 3 9.49 -4.54 27.39
N TRP A 4 9.28 -5.85 27.36
CA TRP A 4 9.65 -6.71 26.23
C TRP A 4 8.79 -6.54 24.97
N MET A 5 7.54 -5.99 25.06
CA MET A 5 6.74 -5.65 23.87
C MET A 5 7.36 -4.50 23.06
N LEU A 6 8.03 -3.55 23.72
CA LEU A 6 8.79 -2.49 23.04
C LEU A 6 9.98 -3.04 22.28
N TRP A 7 10.65 -4.07 22.82
CA TRP A 7 11.77 -4.72 22.17
C TRP A 7 11.39 -5.51 20.92
N VAL A 8 10.25 -6.18 20.92
CA VAL A 8 9.74 -6.90 19.73
C VAL A 8 9.41 -5.92 18.61
N LEU A 9 8.87 -4.74 18.94
CA LEU A 9 8.58 -3.67 17.97
C LEU A 9 9.87 -3.07 17.41
N LEU A 10 10.89 -2.86 18.25
CA LEU A 10 12.20 -2.33 17.85
C LEU A 10 13.03 -3.34 17.03
N ILE A 11 12.97 -4.63 17.37
CA ILE A 11 13.67 -5.69 16.63
C ILE A 11 13.03 -5.89 15.24
N GLY A 12 11.70 -5.76 15.11
CA GLY A 12 11.00 -5.79 13.81
C GLY A 12 11.42 -4.65 12.88
N LEU A 13 11.82 -3.50 13.42
CA LEU A 13 12.29 -2.35 12.64
C LEU A 13 13.79 -2.42 12.30
N ALA A 14 14.59 -3.14 13.06
CA ALA A 14 16.04 -3.19 12.88
C ALA A 14 16.52 -4.11 11.75
N ASN A 15 15.71 -5.05 11.28
CA ASN A 15 16.07 -5.99 10.21
C ASN A 15 15.77 -5.51 8.79
N VAL A 16 15.37 -4.25 8.60
CA VAL A 16 15.01 -3.68 7.29
C VAL A 16 16.21 -3.06 6.55
N ALA A 17 17.43 -3.26 7.06
CA ALA A 17 18.62 -2.56 6.56
C ALA A 17 19.48 -3.37 5.57
N PHE A 18 18.93 -4.35 4.87
CA PHE A 18 19.64 -5.00 3.75
C PHE A 18 18.94 -4.63 2.44
N ALA A 19 19.41 -3.51 1.87
CA ALA A 19 18.84 -2.94 0.67
C ALA A 19 19.60 -3.40 -0.58
N SER A 20 18.93 -4.08 -1.47
CA SER A 20 19.12 -3.83 -2.88
C SER A 20 18.47 -2.46 -3.16
N GLN A 21 19.11 -1.56 -3.89
CA GLN A 21 18.55 -0.23 -4.20
C GLN A 21 17.59 -0.37 -5.40
N GLN A 22 16.62 -1.25 -5.30
CA GLN A 22 15.71 -1.66 -6.38
C GLN A 22 15.04 -0.48 -7.12
N TRP A 23 14.74 0.62 -6.41
CA TRP A 23 14.13 1.79 -7.00
C TRP A 23 15.12 2.72 -7.71
N ASN A 24 16.43 2.53 -7.50
CA ASN A 24 17.47 3.32 -8.16
C ASN A 24 17.80 2.83 -9.56
N ASP A 25 17.36 1.63 -9.93
CA ASP A 25 17.57 1.06 -11.27
C ASP A 25 16.54 1.59 -12.29
N PHE A 26 15.64 2.48 -11.83
CA PHE A 26 14.57 3.06 -12.67
C PHE A 26 15.14 3.85 -13.85
N SER A 27 16.13 4.73 -13.65
CA SER A 27 16.66 5.58 -14.73
C SER A 27 17.30 4.78 -15.87
N GLU A 28 17.91 3.63 -15.52
CA GLU A 28 18.56 2.73 -16.49
C GLU A 28 17.54 1.88 -17.28
N ASN A 29 16.36 1.59 -16.66
CA ASN A 29 15.41 0.60 -17.20
C ASN A 29 14.10 1.20 -17.69
N VAL A 30 13.84 2.48 -17.41
CA VAL A 30 12.60 3.13 -17.87
C VAL A 30 12.63 3.36 -19.37
N THR A 31 11.50 3.05 -20.03
CA THR A 31 11.30 3.23 -21.48
C THR A 31 9.90 3.80 -21.73
N PRO A 32 9.65 4.40 -22.91
CA PRO A 32 8.30 4.85 -23.29
C PRO A 32 7.24 3.73 -23.27
N GLN A 33 7.66 2.46 -23.39
CA GLN A 33 6.79 1.29 -23.44
C GLN A 33 6.44 0.76 -22.04
N ASN A 34 7.29 0.96 -21.02
CA ASN A 34 7.06 0.41 -19.68
C ASN A 34 6.66 1.46 -18.63
N VAL A 35 6.89 2.75 -18.86
CA VAL A 35 6.62 3.82 -17.88
C VAL A 35 5.16 3.86 -17.45
N HIS A 36 4.23 3.74 -18.39
CA HIS A 36 2.79 3.76 -18.08
C HIS A 36 2.35 2.52 -17.27
N VAL A 37 2.92 1.38 -17.60
CA VAL A 37 2.72 0.13 -16.85
C VAL A 37 3.27 0.25 -15.43
N PHE A 38 4.48 0.81 -15.29
CA PHE A 38 5.07 1.10 -13.99
C PHE A 38 4.24 2.06 -13.14
N ALA A 39 3.71 3.12 -13.74
CA ALA A 39 2.84 4.07 -13.02
C ALA A 39 1.57 3.39 -12.46
N LYS A 40 0.99 2.41 -13.18
CA LYS A 40 -0.13 1.58 -12.69
C LYS A 40 0.29 0.68 -11.53
N ASP A 41 1.43 0.01 -11.67
CA ASP A 41 1.93 -0.90 -10.64
C ASP A 41 2.30 -0.14 -9.36
N LEU A 42 3.00 0.98 -9.50
CA LEU A 42 3.34 1.87 -8.41
C LEU A 42 2.08 2.37 -7.68
N GLY A 43 1.04 2.74 -8.43
CA GLY A 43 -0.25 3.12 -7.88
C GLY A 43 -0.88 2.03 -7.03
N GLY A 44 -0.86 0.79 -7.49
CA GLY A 44 -1.36 -0.36 -6.73
C GLY A 44 -0.56 -0.61 -5.44
N ILE A 45 0.77 -0.43 -5.47
CA ILE A 45 1.64 -0.54 -4.28
C ILE A 45 1.32 0.57 -3.28
N ILE A 46 1.29 1.83 -3.74
CA ILE A 46 1.01 2.98 -2.88
C ILE A 46 -0.43 2.93 -2.34
N GLY A 47 -1.41 2.50 -3.12
CA GLY A 47 -2.81 2.38 -2.72
C GLY A 47 -3.09 1.25 -1.74
N SER A 48 -2.20 0.24 -1.64
CA SER A 48 -2.39 -0.93 -0.78
C SER A 48 -2.37 -0.58 0.71
N GLY A 49 -2.97 -1.44 1.54
CA GLY A 49 -2.93 -1.36 3.00
C GLY A 49 -3.58 -0.11 3.63
N THR A 50 -4.40 0.62 2.89
CA THR A 50 -5.12 1.80 3.42
C THR A 50 -6.21 1.44 4.43
N TYR A 51 -6.64 0.18 4.47
CA TYR A 51 -7.62 -0.37 5.41
C TYR A 51 -7.28 -1.82 5.76
N THR A 52 -7.73 -2.26 6.91
CA THR A 52 -7.56 -3.63 7.44
C THR A 52 -8.88 -4.22 7.94
N THR A 53 -9.95 -3.45 7.80
CA THR A 53 -11.33 -3.79 8.19
C THR A 53 -12.27 -2.72 7.63
N GLY A 54 -13.55 -3.01 7.48
CA GLY A 54 -14.61 -2.02 7.20
C GLY A 54 -15.16 -1.34 8.45
N ARG A 55 -14.57 -1.59 9.64
CA ARG A 55 -14.99 -1.00 10.90
C ARG A 55 -14.12 0.20 11.26
N ILE A 56 -14.76 1.30 11.59
CA ILE A 56 -14.10 2.49 12.15
C ILE A 56 -13.67 2.28 13.61
N LEU A 57 -12.68 3.05 14.06
CA LEU A 57 -12.19 3.06 15.44
C LEU A 57 -13.21 3.62 16.42
N GLY A 58 -13.95 4.64 15.96
CA GLY A 58 -14.85 5.42 16.79
C GLY A 58 -14.14 6.60 17.49
N TRP A 59 -14.92 7.51 18.03
CA TRP A 59 -14.44 8.74 18.66
C TRP A 59 -13.39 8.47 19.75
N GLY A 60 -12.22 9.11 19.62
CA GLY A 60 -11.13 8.99 20.59
C GLY A 60 -10.31 7.69 20.48
N GLY A 61 -10.70 6.74 19.62
CA GLY A 61 -9.90 5.55 19.36
C GLY A 61 -8.60 5.92 18.65
N PHE A 62 -7.51 5.26 19.01
CA PHE A 62 -6.21 5.43 18.39
C PHE A 62 -5.56 4.08 18.13
N GLN A 63 -4.91 3.92 16.99
CA GLN A 63 -4.08 2.75 16.74
C GLN A 63 -2.83 3.13 15.95
N ILE A 64 -1.76 2.38 16.15
CA ILE A 64 -0.51 2.56 15.44
C ILE A 64 0.16 1.21 15.20
N GLY A 65 0.86 1.06 14.09
CA GLY A 65 1.66 -0.13 13.84
C GLY A 65 2.27 -0.21 12.46
N PRO A 66 3.23 -1.12 12.29
CA PRO A 66 3.82 -1.43 11.01
C PRO A 66 2.81 -2.12 10.08
N ARG A 67 2.92 -1.78 8.81
CA ARG A 67 2.21 -2.41 7.69
C ARG A 67 3.20 -2.66 6.56
N GLY A 68 2.88 -3.59 5.70
CA GLY A 68 3.67 -3.85 4.50
C GLY A 68 2.82 -4.44 3.39
N SER A 69 3.26 -4.20 2.18
CA SER A 69 2.70 -4.78 0.97
C SER A 69 3.80 -5.49 0.20
N ILE A 70 3.44 -6.59 -0.42
CA ILE A 70 4.30 -7.34 -1.33
C ILE A 70 3.57 -7.53 -2.65
N VAL A 71 4.25 -7.24 -3.74
CA VAL A 71 3.84 -7.54 -5.11
C VAL A 71 4.71 -8.68 -5.60
N PHE A 72 4.12 -9.79 -5.99
CA PHE A 72 4.90 -10.98 -6.33
C PHE A 72 5.62 -10.86 -7.66
N LYS A 73 5.06 -10.10 -8.62
CA LYS A 73 5.70 -9.80 -9.90
C LYS A 73 5.21 -8.46 -10.43
N MET A 74 6.13 -7.59 -10.83
CA MET A 74 5.80 -6.36 -11.55
C MET A 74 5.28 -6.67 -12.95
N SER A 75 4.47 -5.77 -13.51
CA SER A 75 3.95 -5.92 -14.86
C SER A 75 5.03 -5.68 -15.92
N GLN A 76 4.93 -6.40 -17.01
CA GLN A 76 5.85 -6.24 -18.15
C GLN A 76 5.49 -5.00 -18.98
N GLY A 77 6.49 -4.36 -19.54
CA GLY A 77 6.30 -3.32 -20.53
C GLY A 77 5.59 -3.85 -21.80
N GLN A 78 4.87 -2.97 -22.47
CA GLN A 78 4.24 -3.28 -23.77
C GLN A 78 5.28 -3.05 -24.88
N GLY A 79 6.15 -4.02 -25.11
CA GLY A 79 7.15 -3.97 -26.18
C GLY A 79 6.89 -4.97 -27.32
N ALA A 80 7.27 -4.62 -28.53
CA ALA A 80 7.12 -5.48 -29.71
C ALA A 80 8.17 -6.60 -29.76
N ASP A 81 9.31 -6.42 -29.11
CA ASP A 81 10.44 -7.35 -29.16
C ASP A 81 10.48 -8.27 -27.95
N GLU A 82 10.90 -9.52 -28.16
CA GLU A 82 10.99 -10.55 -27.11
C GLU A 82 11.97 -10.13 -26.00
N ALA A 83 13.03 -9.39 -26.33
CA ALA A 83 14.00 -8.84 -25.39
C ALA A 83 13.41 -7.75 -24.48
N THR A 84 12.46 -6.95 -24.97
CA THR A 84 11.80 -5.87 -24.20
C THR A 84 10.55 -6.34 -23.46
N ARG A 85 9.99 -7.49 -23.83
CA ARG A 85 8.80 -8.05 -23.15
C ARG A 85 9.04 -8.46 -21.72
N ASN A 86 10.26 -8.82 -21.35
CA ASN A 86 10.57 -9.27 -19.99
C ASN A 86 11.06 -8.14 -19.08
N HIS A 87 11.20 -6.90 -19.60
CA HIS A 87 11.68 -5.77 -18.84
C HIS A 87 10.54 -4.99 -18.18
N THR A 88 10.72 -4.72 -16.89
CA THR A 88 9.96 -3.73 -16.11
C THR A 88 10.74 -2.41 -16.08
N ALA A 89 10.18 -1.35 -15.54
CA ALA A 89 10.93 -0.11 -15.32
C ALA A 89 11.98 -0.20 -14.17
N LEU A 90 12.11 -1.35 -13.54
CA LEU A 90 13.10 -1.63 -12.49
C LEU A 90 14.13 -2.70 -12.91
N GLY A 91 14.10 -3.16 -14.15
CA GLY A 91 15.00 -4.18 -14.67
C GLY A 91 14.30 -5.42 -15.21
N ASP A 92 15.06 -6.49 -15.42
CA ASP A 92 14.49 -7.77 -15.87
C ASP A 92 13.50 -8.30 -14.82
N ARG A 93 12.32 -8.68 -15.24
CA ARG A 93 11.21 -9.09 -14.36
C ARG A 93 11.56 -10.29 -13.48
N ASP A 94 12.33 -11.21 -13.98
CA ASP A 94 12.71 -12.42 -13.23
C ASP A 94 13.83 -12.13 -12.22
N GLU A 95 14.65 -11.09 -12.48
CA GLU A 95 15.68 -10.60 -11.55
C GLU A 95 15.10 -9.68 -10.48
N VAL A 96 14.16 -8.79 -10.83
CA VAL A 96 13.46 -7.90 -9.89
C VAL A 96 12.68 -8.70 -8.85
N GLY A 97 12.09 -9.83 -9.23
CA GLY A 97 11.37 -10.72 -8.33
C GLY A 97 10.18 -10.05 -7.64
N ALA A 98 10.03 -10.29 -6.33
CA ALA A 98 8.95 -9.73 -5.53
C ALA A 98 9.36 -8.38 -4.95
N VAL A 99 8.50 -7.36 -5.12
CA VAL A 99 8.68 -6.01 -4.58
C VAL A 99 7.94 -5.91 -3.25
N PHE A 100 8.67 -5.64 -2.16
CA PHE A 100 8.13 -5.43 -0.82
C PHE A 100 8.25 -3.96 -0.44
N TYR A 101 7.22 -3.40 0.19
CA TYR A 101 7.27 -2.04 0.72
C TYR A 101 6.65 -1.96 2.12
N PRO A 102 7.44 -1.60 3.17
CA PRO A 102 6.98 -1.41 4.53
C PRO A 102 6.69 0.05 4.83
N TRP A 103 5.76 0.33 5.76
CA TRP A 103 5.50 1.65 6.33
C TRP A 103 4.96 1.55 7.76
N LEU A 104 5.06 2.66 8.48
CA LEU A 104 4.36 2.85 9.74
C LEU A 104 3.07 3.63 9.48
N GLN A 105 1.97 3.24 10.12
CA GLN A 105 0.70 3.94 10.02
C GLN A 105 0.12 4.20 11.39
N ALA A 106 -0.41 5.42 11.60
CA ALA A 106 -1.19 5.81 12.75
C ALA A 106 -2.60 6.19 12.31
N ASP A 107 -3.60 5.74 13.05
CA ASP A 107 -5.01 5.98 12.78
C ASP A 107 -5.68 6.58 14.03
N ILE A 108 -6.58 7.55 13.85
CA ILE A 108 -7.34 8.21 14.91
C ILE A 108 -8.83 8.24 14.57
N GLY A 109 -9.64 7.88 15.53
CA GLY A 109 -11.10 8.00 15.45
C GLY A 109 -11.57 9.42 15.69
N LEU A 110 -12.33 9.96 14.77
CA LEU A 110 -12.91 11.30 14.77
C LEU A 110 -14.43 11.22 14.98
N PRO A 111 -15.11 12.37 15.26
CA PRO A 111 -16.57 12.42 15.28
C PRO A 111 -17.19 11.98 13.95
N PHE A 112 -18.50 11.75 13.93
CA PHE A 112 -19.31 11.46 12.74
C PHE A 112 -18.95 10.17 12.01
N ARG A 113 -18.37 9.19 12.71
CA ARG A 113 -17.97 7.88 12.13
C ARG A 113 -16.84 8.02 11.10
N ILE A 114 -15.97 8.95 11.32
CA ILE A 114 -14.77 9.17 10.48
C ILE A 114 -13.56 8.68 11.28
N ASP A 115 -12.62 8.03 10.58
CA ASP A 115 -11.25 7.85 11.06
C ASP A 115 -10.31 8.60 10.12
N GLY A 116 -9.33 9.29 10.70
CA GLY A 116 -8.18 9.82 9.97
C GLY A 116 -7.00 8.87 10.08
N PHE A 117 -6.15 8.82 9.07
CA PHE A 117 -4.88 8.13 9.16
C PHE A 117 -3.76 8.88 8.45
N ILE A 118 -2.55 8.67 8.94
CA ILE A 118 -1.31 9.08 8.30
C ILE A 118 -0.38 7.88 8.21
N ARG A 119 0.43 7.83 7.17
CA ARG A 119 1.46 6.80 7.01
C ARG A 119 2.73 7.36 6.38
N ALA A 120 3.84 6.76 6.73
CA ALA A 120 5.13 7.05 6.13
C ALA A 120 6.04 5.81 6.20
N GLY A 121 6.89 5.67 5.20
CA GLY A 121 7.91 4.65 5.13
C GLY A 121 8.99 5.03 4.14
N SER A 122 10.20 4.55 4.37
CA SER A 122 11.31 4.68 3.43
C SER A 122 11.98 3.31 3.32
N TYR A 123 12.11 2.82 2.11
CA TYR A 123 12.65 1.51 1.84
C TYR A 123 13.28 1.45 0.45
N GLU A 124 14.48 0.89 0.34
CA GLU A 124 15.22 0.67 -0.92
C GLU A 124 15.31 1.89 -1.86
N GLY A 125 15.52 3.08 -1.29
CA GLY A 125 15.68 4.32 -2.08
C GLY A 125 14.37 5.04 -2.40
N MET A 126 13.19 4.50 -2.05
CA MET A 126 11.92 5.19 -2.19
C MET A 126 11.34 5.55 -0.83
N THR A 127 10.78 6.75 -0.72
CA THR A 127 10.01 7.23 0.44
C THR A 127 8.57 7.46 0.06
N ILE A 128 7.63 6.90 0.83
CA ILE A 128 6.20 7.15 0.70
C ILE A 128 5.71 7.86 1.96
N ALA A 129 4.92 8.91 1.79
CA ALA A 129 4.21 9.58 2.85
C ALA A 129 2.80 9.97 2.40
N GLY A 130 1.86 10.01 3.33
CA GLY A 130 0.50 10.43 3.01
C GLY A 130 -0.49 10.10 4.10
N GLY A 131 -1.77 10.16 3.76
CA GLY A 131 -2.84 9.87 4.70
C GLY A 131 -4.19 9.86 4.02
N GLY A 132 -5.23 9.73 4.82
CA GLY A 132 -6.58 9.67 4.30
C GLY A 132 -7.63 9.65 5.39
N LEU A 133 -8.86 9.55 4.92
CA LEU A 133 -10.06 9.46 5.74
C LEU A 133 -10.81 8.18 5.43
N ARG A 134 -11.44 7.62 6.46
CA ARG A 134 -12.34 6.47 6.36
C ARG A 134 -13.67 6.87 6.97
N TRP A 135 -14.75 6.64 6.27
CA TRP A 135 -16.09 6.94 6.73
C TRP A 135 -16.92 5.67 6.87
N GLY A 136 -17.33 5.35 8.09
CA GLY A 136 -18.25 4.26 8.38
C GLY A 136 -19.67 4.64 7.94
N ILE A 137 -20.18 3.98 6.90
CA ILE A 137 -21.51 4.27 6.33
C ILE A 137 -22.59 3.92 7.36
N THR A 138 -22.41 2.80 8.07
CA THR A 138 -23.29 2.39 9.17
C THR A 138 -22.65 2.65 10.52
N ARG A 139 -23.46 2.66 11.59
CA ARG A 139 -22.93 2.69 12.96
C ARG A 139 -22.20 1.38 13.24
N PRO A 140 -21.05 1.44 13.95
CA PRO A 140 -20.36 0.23 14.39
C PRO A 140 -21.31 -0.68 15.18
N SER A 141 -21.41 -1.93 14.77
CA SER A 141 -22.26 -2.92 15.44
C SER A 141 -21.38 -3.94 16.16
N GLU A 142 -21.75 -4.27 17.39
CA GLU A 142 -21.12 -5.35 18.16
C GLU A 142 -21.78 -6.72 17.87
N THR A 143 -22.87 -6.73 17.12
CA THR A 143 -23.59 -7.96 16.75
C THR A 143 -22.70 -8.82 15.82
N LEU A 144 -22.60 -10.11 16.13
CA LEU A 144 -21.89 -11.06 15.28
C LEU A 144 -22.62 -11.19 13.92
N GLY A 145 -21.84 -11.23 12.85
CA GLY A 145 -22.37 -11.28 11.48
C GLY A 145 -22.84 -9.94 10.91
N ALA A 146 -22.83 -8.84 11.68
CA ALA A 146 -23.22 -7.54 11.17
C ALA A 146 -22.26 -7.05 10.08
N LEU A 147 -22.83 -6.66 8.95
CA LEU A 147 -22.09 -6.05 7.83
C LEU A 147 -21.74 -4.60 8.18
N GLN A 148 -20.51 -4.22 7.88
CA GLN A 148 -19.99 -2.88 8.13
C GLN A 148 -19.34 -2.32 6.86
N PRO A 149 -20.07 -1.51 6.09
CA PRO A 149 -19.56 -0.81 4.94
C PRO A 149 -18.81 0.46 5.34
N MET A 150 -17.70 0.72 4.66
CA MET A 150 -16.82 1.87 4.88
C MET A 150 -16.31 2.41 3.55
N LEU A 151 -16.33 3.71 3.38
CA LEU A 151 -15.67 4.42 2.29
C LEU A 151 -14.29 4.89 2.77
N VAL A 152 -13.31 4.77 1.91
CA VAL A 152 -11.93 5.21 2.14
C VAL A 152 -11.52 6.15 1.03
N VAL A 153 -10.92 7.29 1.40
CA VAL A 153 -10.24 8.19 0.47
C VAL A 153 -8.86 8.51 1.00
N ALA A 154 -7.86 8.51 0.14
CA ALA A 154 -6.49 8.73 0.55
C ALA A 154 -5.69 9.49 -0.51
N ALA A 155 -4.66 10.20 -0.06
CA ALA A 155 -3.68 10.87 -0.89
C ALA A 155 -2.28 10.59 -0.36
N HIS A 156 -1.35 10.27 -1.26
CA HIS A 156 0.02 9.93 -0.92
C HIS A 156 0.99 10.56 -1.91
N SER A 157 2.20 10.78 -1.47
CA SER A 157 3.35 11.06 -2.33
C SER A 157 4.39 9.94 -2.19
N ALA A 158 5.03 9.60 -3.29
CA ALA A 158 6.21 8.76 -3.32
C ALA A 158 7.35 9.55 -3.94
N SER A 159 8.57 9.37 -3.44
CA SER A 159 9.76 10.02 -3.95
C SER A 159 10.90 9.04 -3.93
N ALA A 160 11.52 8.84 -5.08
CA ALA A 160 12.77 8.13 -5.27
C ALA A 160 13.78 9.08 -5.94
N ARG A 161 14.98 8.60 -6.21
CA ARG A 161 16.03 9.40 -6.85
C ARG A 161 15.59 9.89 -8.24
N ASP A 162 15.11 8.97 -9.06
CA ASP A 162 14.90 9.19 -10.49
C ASP A 162 13.43 9.36 -10.88
N PHE A 163 12.52 9.29 -9.90
CA PHE A 163 11.10 9.58 -10.09
C PHE A 163 10.42 10.09 -8.82
N SER A 164 9.28 10.75 -9.01
CA SER A 164 8.35 11.06 -7.94
C SER A 164 6.90 10.78 -8.39
N ALA A 165 6.01 10.51 -7.44
CA ALA A 165 4.62 10.23 -7.77
C ALA A 165 3.68 10.87 -6.76
N THR A 166 2.52 11.32 -7.26
CA THR A 166 1.37 11.68 -6.45
C THR A 166 0.26 10.67 -6.71
N HIS A 167 -0.35 10.18 -5.65
CA HIS A 167 -1.32 9.09 -5.72
C HIS A 167 -2.58 9.44 -4.95
N TYR A 168 -3.74 9.18 -5.55
CA TYR A 168 -5.07 9.31 -4.95
C TYR A 168 -5.80 7.98 -5.02
N ASN A 169 -6.48 7.63 -3.95
CA ASN A 169 -7.23 6.38 -3.84
C ASN A 169 -8.65 6.64 -3.33
N ALA A 170 -9.61 5.93 -3.90
CA ALA A 170 -10.97 5.82 -3.36
C ALA A 170 -11.39 4.35 -3.34
N SER A 171 -11.84 3.85 -2.20
CA SER A 171 -12.19 2.43 -2.02
C SER A 171 -13.46 2.26 -1.19
N LEU A 172 -14.28 1.28 -1.55
CA LEU A 172 -15.40 0.78 -0.75
C LEU A 172 -14.98 -0.54 -0.09
N VAL A 173 -15.20 -0.64 1.20
CA VAL A 173 -14.82 -1.80 2.02
C VAL A 173 -16.05 -2.35 2.72
N LEU A 174 -16.22 -3.66 2.69
CA LEU A 174 -17.23 -4.38 3.46
C LEU A 174 -16.52 -5.33 4.42
N SER A 175 -16.93 -5.33 5.68
CA SER A 175 -16.45 -6.32 6.65
C SER A 175 -17.59 -6.91 7.46
N MET A 176 -17.34 -8.10 8.03
CA MET A 176 -18.30 -8.80 8.87
C MET A 176 -17.62 -9.19 10.18
N LYS A 177 -18.22 -8.83 11.31
CA LYS A 177 -17.64 -9.11 12.62
C LYS A 177 -17.92 -10.54 13.06
N PHE A 178 -16.84 -11.30 13.37
CA PHE A 178 -16.90 -12.54 14.15
C PHE A 178 -16.17 -12.37 15.48
N LYS A 179 -16.24 -13.38 16.33
CA LYS A 179 -15.72 -13.30 17.71
C LYS A 179 -14.21 -13.01 17.76
N TYR A 180 -13.41 -13.67 16.91
CA TYR A 180 -11.95 -13.62 16.94
C TYR A 180 -11.33 -13.01 15.68
N PHE A 181 -12.10 -12.88 14.60
CA PHE A 181 -11.62 -12.37 13.33
C PHE A 181 -12.70 -11.55 12.62
N VAL A 182 -12.26 -10.70 11.71
CA VAL A 182 -13.12 -9.84 10.89
C VAL A 182 -12.67 -10.00 9.43
N PRO A 183 -13.36 -10.85 8.63
CA PRO A 183 -13.12 -10.89 7.20
C PRO A 183 -13.55 -9.56 6.58
N TYR A 184 -12.84 -9.16 5.55
CA TYR A 184 -13.18 -7.99 4.78
C TYR A 184 -12.86 -8.17 3.30
N ILE A 185 -13.66 -7.50 2.48
CA ILE A 185 -13.42 -7.35 1.05
C ILE A 185 -13.48 -5.86 0.72
N GLY A 186 -12.62 -5.41 -0.15
CA GLY A 186 -12.61 -4.04 -0.62
C GLY A 186 -12.34 -3.94 -2.10
N GLY A 187 -12.85 -2.89 -2.72
CA GLY A 187 -12.57 -2.55 -4.10
C GLY A 187 -12.44 -1.05 -4.26
N GLY A 188 -11.57 -0.61 -5.13
CA GLY A 188 -11.31 0.81 -5.32
C GLY A 188 -10.62 1.13 -6.62
N VAL A 189 -10.40 2.43 -6.79
CA VAL A 189 -9.70 3.00 -7.93
C VAL A 189 -8.53 3.82 -7.40
N ASP A 190 -7.39 3.62 -8.02
CA ASP A 190 -6.12 4.30 -7.76
C ASP A 190 -5.79 5.20 -8.96
N TYR A 191 -5.52 6.47 -8.71
CA TYR A 191 -5.05 7.43 -9.71
C TYR A 191 -3.64 7.89 -9.34
N THR A 192 -2.70 7.72 -10.24
CA THR A 192 -1.28 8.00 -10.02
C THR A 192 -0.77 8.95 -11.09
N THR A 193 -0.09 10.01 -10.68
CA THR A 193 0.73 10.86 -11.53
C THR A 193 2.17 10.56 -11.21
N LEU A 194 2.90 10.01 -12.19
CA LEU A 194 4.34 9.73 -12.11
C LEU A 194 5.09 10.86 -12.81
N HIS A 195 6.05 11.47 -12.13
CA HIS A 195 6.98 12.43 -12.69
C HIS A 195 8.36 11.80 -12.80
N ILE A 196 8.96 11.87 -13.98
CA ILE A 196 10.25 11.25 -14.31
C ILE A 196 11.34 12.29 -14.07
N ASN A 197 12.27 12.03 -13.14
CA ASN A 197 13.38 12.92 -12.82
C ASN A 197 14.66 12.53 -13.56
N GLY A 198 14.84 11.25 -13.92
CA GLY A 198 15.99 10.72 -14.63
C GLY A 198 15.63 9.53 -15.51
N ALA A 199 16.20 9.48 -16.72
CA ALA A 199 16.02 8.40 -17.68
C ALA A 199 17.27 8.30 -18.59
N ASP A 200 18.24 7.50 -18.21
CA ASP A 200 19.58 7.49 -18.78
C ASP A 200 19.62 7.18 -20.30
N HIS A 201 18.71 6.34 -20.77
CA HIS A 201 18.62 5.96 -22.17
C HIS A 201 17.58 6.73 -22.98
N TYR A 202 16.67 7.46 -22.31
CA TYR A 202 15.55 8.20 -22.90
C TYR A 202 15.43 9.58 -22.27
N THR A 203 16.45 10.43 -22.46
CA THR A 203 16.53 11.76 -21.85
C THR A 203 15.36 12.68 -22.24
N GLU A 204 14.66 12.37 -23.35
CA GLU A 204 13.44 13.09 -23.73
C GLU A 204 12.25 12.82 -22.77
N MET A 205 12.33 11.79 -21.95
CA MET A 205 11.32 11.50 -20.92
C MET A 205 11.54 12.29 -19.63
N GLU A 206 12.73 12.83 -19.41
CA GLU A 206 13.04 13.60 -18.22
C GLU A 206 12.16 14.86 -18.13
N GLY A 207 11.64 15.15 -16.94
CA GLY A 207 10.73 16.24 -16.71
C GLY A 207 9.30 16.02 -17.20
N THR A 208 8.99 14.85 -17.76
CA THR A 208 7.64 14.50 -18.22
C THR A 208 6.80 13.83 -17.13
N ASN A 209 5.49 13.82 -17.33
CA ASN A 209 4.54 13.14 -16.44
C ASN A 209 3.82 12.02 -17.19
N ASP A 210 3.60 10.92 -16.49
CA ASP A 210 2.67 9.87 -16.90
C ASP A 210 1.50 9.79 -15.91
N TYR A 211 0.29 9.53 -16.44
CA TYR A 211 -0.95 9.48 -15.66
C TYR A 211 -1.58 8.10 -15.79
N ALA A 212 -1.78 7.43 -14.69
CA ALA A 212 -2.31 6.08 -14.67
C ALA A 212 -3.50 5.95 -13.75
N THR A 213 -4.52 5.23 -14.22
CA THR A 213 -5.67 4.81 -13.41
C THR A 213 -5.72 3.31 -13.36
N THR A 214 -5.89 2.73 -12.17
CA THR A 214 -6.02 1.28 -12.00
C THR A 214 -7.12 0.94 -11.01
N ALA A 215 -7.77 -0.21 -11.22
CA ALA A 215 -8.68 -0.78 -10.24
C ALA A 215 -7.91 -1.73 -9.32
N ARG A 216 -8.30 -1.78 -8.05
CA ARG A 216 -7.73 -2.68 -7.06
C ARG A 216 -8.82 -3.37 -6.26
N GLY A 217 -8.68 -4.68 -6.08
CA GLY A 217 -9.48 -5.50 -5.20
C GLY A 217 -8.64 -6.04 -4.04
N THR A 218 -9.21 -6.14 -2.84
CA THR A 218 -8.54 -6.68 -1.65
C THR A 218 -9.49 -7.64 -0.93
N LEU A 219 -8.96 -8.77 -0.49
CA LEU A 219 -9.65 -9.74 0.37
C LEU A 219 -8.76 -10.07 1.55
N GLY A 220 -9.26 -9.93 2.77
CA GLY A 220 -8.41 -10.13 3.94
C GLY A 220 -9.16 -10.50 5.20
N PHE A 221 -8.37 -10.74 6.23
CA PHE A 221 -8.81 -11.08 7.57
C PHE A 221 -8.05 -10.23 8.59
N ASN A 222 -8.79 -9.64 9.52
CA ASN A 222 -8.23 -8.98 10.68
C ASN A 222 -8.50 -9.87 11.91
N PHE A 223 -7.44 -10.28 12.60
CA PHE A 223 -7.47 -11.13 13.80
C PHE A 223 -7.25 -10.27 15.02
N LYS A 224 -8.15 -10.39 16.01
CA LYS A 224 -8.02 -9.74 17.31
C LYS A 224 -7.13 -10.56 18.20
N LEU A 225 -5.96 -10.05 18.51
CA LEU A 225 -5.01 -10.67 19.41
C LEU A 225 -5.22 -10.15 20.86
N PRO A 226 -4.70 -10.86 21.88
CA PRO A 226 -4.67 -10.34 23.24
C PRO A 226 -3.92 -9.01 23.34
N SER A 227 -4.19 -8.23 24.38
CA SER A 227 -3.48 -6.98 24.68
C SER A 227 -3.71 -5.85 23.66
N TYR A 228 -4.94 -5.75 23.13
CA TYR A 228 -5.33 -4.67 22.20
C TYR A 228 -4.53 -4.65 20.89
N MET A 229 -4.04 -5.80 20.47
CA MET A 229 -3.33 -5.95 19.20
C MET A 229 -4.27 -6.52 18.12
N ASP A 230 -4.09 -6.04 16.91
CA ASP A 230 -4.77 -6.55 15.71
C ASP A 230 -3.70 -6.99 14.70
N LEU A 231 -3.83 -8.23 14.18
CA LEU A 231 -3.05 -8.74 13.06
C LEU A 231 -3.95 -8.79 11.83
N SER A 232 -3.56 -8.15 10.74
CA SER A 232 -4.29 -8.26 9.48
C SER A 232 -3.42 -8.90 8.40
N LEU A 233 -4.04 -9.79 7.64
CA LEU A 233 -3.46 -10.43 6.45
C LEU A 233 -4.45 -10.30 5.31
N ALA A 234 -3.97 -9.89 4.13
CA ALA A 234 -4.80 -9.80 2.94
C ALA A 234 -4.06 -10.18 1.68
N ALA A 235 -4.82 -10.61 0.68
CA ALA A 235 -4.41 -10.64 -0.71
C ALA A 235 -5.06 -9.45 -1.43
N HIS A 236 -4.32 -8.83 -2.32
CA HIS A 236 -4.84 -7.81 -3.20
C HIS A 236 -4.52 -8.14 -4.66
N TYR A 237 -5.36 -7.63 -5.55
CA TYR A 237 -5.20 -7.77 -6.98
C TYR A 237 -5.31 -6.39 -7.63
N ALA A 238 -4.31 -6.03 -8.42
CA ALA A 238 -4.25 -4.78 -9.17
C ALA A 238 -3.67 -5.03 -10.56
N HIS A 239 -3.15 -4.01 -11.23
CA HIS A 239 -2.58 -4.13 -12.57
C HIS A 239 -1.45 -5.17 -12.65
N TYR A 240 -0.57 -5.23 -11.65
CA TYR A 240 0.51 -6.22 -11.56
C TYR A 240 0.04 -7.66 -11.29
N GLY A 241 -1.25 -7.89 -11.07
CA GLY A 241 -1.78 -9.18 -10.67
C GLY A 241 -1.91 -9.32 -9.15
N LEU A 242 -1.44 -10.43 -8.61
CA LEU A 242 -1.60 -10.76 -7.19
C LEU A 242 -0.49 -10.16 -6.33
N GLY A 243 -0.87 -9.64 -5.17
CA GLY A 243 0.01 -9.22 -4.10
C GLY A 243 -0.55 -9.60 -2.73
N GLY A 244 0.21 -9.28 -1.69
CA GLY A 244 -0.15 -9.54 -0.31
C GLY A 244 0.01 -8.32 0.58
N GLU A 245 -0.75 -8.24 1.66
CA GLU A 245 -0.66 -7.20 2.68
C GLU A 245 -0.60 -7.84 4.06
N ALA A 246 0.22 -7.26 4.93
CA ALA A 246 0.26 -7.63 6.33
C ALA A 246 0.34 -6.39 7.22
N SER A 247 -0.27 -6.45 8.39
CA SER A 247 -0.16 -5.40 9.40
C SER A 247 -0.25 -5.95 10.80
N LEU A 248 0.48 -5.32 11.72
CA LEU A 248 0.38 -5.55 13.15
C LEU A 248 0.17 -4.21 13.83
N THR A 249 -0.99 -3.99 14.44
CA THR A 249 -1.33 -2.71 15.05
C THR A 249 -1.66 -2.88 16.53
N VAL A 250 -1.36 -1.84 17.32
CA VAL A 250 -1.75 -1.73 18.73
C VAL A 250 -2.82 -0.64 18.83
N ARG A 251 -3.90 -0.96 19.51
CA ARG A 251 -5.04 -0.05 19.74
C ARG A 251 -5.02 0.47 21.16
N PHE A 252 -5.42 1.74 21.33
CA PHE A 252 -5.51 2.45 22.60
C PHE A 252 -6.91 3.02 22.78
#